data_8f1a450505c13f715c01d4b86fc074f6
#
_entry.id   8f1a450505c13f715c01d4b86fc074f6
#
_cell.length_a   1.000
_cell.length_b   1.000
_cell.length_c   1.000
_cell.angle_alpha   90.00
_cell.angle_beta   90.00
_cell.angle_gamma   90.00
#
_symmetry.space_group_name_H-M   'P 1'
#
loop_
_entity.id
_entity.type
_entity.pdbx_description
1 polymer ?
#
loop_
_entity_poly.entity_id
_entity_poly.type
_entity_poly.pdbx_seq_one_letter_code
_entity_poly.pdbx_strand_id
1 'polypeptide(L)'
;LMTALTVLPSLVLGMTSFTRIIIVMSILRQALGTQQTPPNQVLIAISLFLTFFIMAPTFNNVYENAAVPYMEKKLPAEQAIETASSEMKQFMVKNTRKTDLIMFTELAGLEKFDKVSDIPFRIALPAFMTSELKTAFQIGFLLFLPFLVIDMVLSLIHI
;
A
#
# COMPACT_ATOMS: atom_id res chain seq x y z
N LEU A 1 -14.19 15.92 14.29
CA LEU A 1 -12.92 16.56 13.88
C LEU A 1 -11.70 15.80 14.39
N MET A 2 -11.67 15.48 15.69
CA MET A 2 -10.55 14.71 16.25
C MET A 2 -10.45 13.30 15.65
N THR A 3 -11.57 12.66 15.41
CA THR A 3 -11.61 11.33 14.80
C THR A 3 -11.05 11.37 13.37
N ALA A 4 -11.42 12.39 12.59
CA ALA A 4 -10.91 12.57 11.23
C ALA A 4 -9.40 12.81 11.23
N LEU A 5 -8.90 13.62 12.16
CA LEU A 5 -7.47 13.91 12.27
C LEU A 5 -6.67 12.66 12.66
N THR A 6 -7.26 11.77 13.46
CA THR A 6 -6.61 10.53 13.88
C THR A 6 -6.60 9.50 12.74
N VAL A 7 -7.68 9.41 11.97
CA VAL A 7 -7.85 8.42 10.90
C VAL A 7 -7.08 8.81 9.63
N LEU A 8 -6.94 10.13 9.38
CA LEU A 8 -6.34 10.62 8.14
C LEU A 8 -4.93 10.08 7.86
N PRO A 9 -3.99 10.07 8.81
CA PRO A 9 -2.67 9.49 8.55
C PRO A 9 -2.74 8.01 8.18
N SER A 10 -3.62 7.25 8.81
CA SER A 10 -3.81 5.83 8.51
C SER A 10 -4.31 5.63 7.08
N LEU A 11 -5.26 6.46 6.64
CA LEU A 11 -5.76 6.40 5.27
C LEU A 11 -4.67 6.74 4.27
N VAL A 12 -3.87 7.76 4.54
CA VAL A 12 -2.77 8.14 3.65
C VAL A 12 -1.77 7.01 3.52
N LEU A 13 -1.37 6.39 4.63
CA LEU A 13 -0.48 5.24 4.60
C LEU A 13 -1.09 4.05 3.88
N GLY A 14 -2.41 3.83 4.04
CA GLY A 14 -3.13 2.77 3.34
C GLY A 14 -3.18 2.95 1.83
N MET A 15 -3.04 4.18 1.35
CA MET A 15 -3.01 4.50 -0.09
C MET A 15 -1.63 4.29 -0.71
N THR A 16 -0.62 3.98 0.10
CA THR A 16 0.75 3.76 -0.35
C THR A 16 1.12 2.28 -0.28
N SER A 17 2.34 1.94 -0.64
CA SER A 17 2.86 0.57 -0.54
C SER A 17 3.20 0.15 0.88
N PHE A 18 2.98 1.02 1.88
CA PHE A 18 3.32 0.74 3.29
C PHE A 18 2.64 -0.52 3.80
N THR A 19 1.36 -0.73 3.46
CA THR A 19 0.60 -1.90 3.91
C THR A 19 1.27 -3.20 3.47
N ARG A 20 1.65 -3.27 2.20
CA ARG A 20 2.36 -4.45 1.67
C ARG A 20 3.65 -4.71 2.43
N ILE A 21 4.45 -3.67 2.57
CA ILE A 21 5.78 -3.78 3.16
C ILE A 21 5.71 -4.19 4.63
N ILE A 22 4.84 -3.56 5.42
CA ILE A 22 4.75 -3.86 6.85
C ILE A 22 4.25 -5.27 7.10
N ILE A 23 3.33 -5.77 6.28
CA ILE A 23 2.82 -7.13 6.39
C ILE A 23 3.92 -8.13 6.02
N VAL A 24 4.62 -7.91 4.91
CA VAL A 24 5.72 -8.78 4.48
C VAL A 24 6.82 -8.83 5.55
N MET A 25 7.20 -7.69 6.11
CA MET A 25 8.20 -7.63 7.16
C MET A 25 7.76 -8.35 8.42
N SER A 26 6.47 -8.25 8.78
CA SER A 26 5.92 -8.95 9.95
C SER A 26 5.94 -10.46 9.75
N ILE A 27 5.59 -10.93 8.56
CA ILE A 27 5.62 -12.36 8.23
C ILE A 27 7.06 -12.87 8.22
N LEU A 28 7.98 -12.09 7.66
CA LEU A 28 9.41 -12.44 7.65
C LEU A 28 9.94 -12.59 9.08
N ARG A 29 9.58 -11.68 9.99
CA ARG A 29 9.95 -11.78 11.39
C ARG A 29 9.46 -13.08 12.02
N GLN A 30 8.20 -13.45 11.75
CA GLN A 30 7.64 -14.72 12.23
C GLN A 30 8.36 -15.92 11.63
N ALA A 31 8.72 -15.85 10.35
CA ALA A 31 9.42 -16.91 9.65
C ALA A 31 10.81 -17.19 10.26
N LEU A 32 11.47 -16.14 10.74
CA LEU A 32 12.76 -16.27 11.40
C LEU A 32 12.65 -16.87 12.81
N GLY A 33 11.43 -17.09 13.31
CA GLY A 33 11.21 -17.66 14.63
C GLY A 33 11.37 -16.68 15.77
N THR A 34 11.55 -15.41 15.47
CA THR A 34 11.78 -14.36 16.47
C THR A 34 10.55 -13.44 16.51
N GLN A 35 9.63 -13.69 17.43
CA GLN A 35 8.40 -12.91 17.51
C GLN A 35 8.61 -11.48 18.00
N GLN A 36 9.73 -11.21 18.66
CA GLN A 36 10.01 -9.92 19.28
C GLN A 36 11.22 -9.19 18.71
N THR A 37 12.01 -9.87 17.88
CA THR A 37 13.24 -9.30 17.31
C THR A 37 13.19 -9.43 15.78
N PRO A 38 13.32 -8.36 15.00
CA PRO A 38 13.49 -6.97 15.44
C PRO A 38 12.23 -6.38 16.07
N PRO A 39 12.35 -5.35 16.94
CA PRO A 39 11.18 -4.71 17.56
C PRO A 39 10.25 -4.06 16.53
N ASN A 40 8.97 -3.90 16.90
CA ASN A 40 7.97 -3.29 16.03
C ASN A 40 8.41 -1.92 15.51
N GLN A 41 9.04 -1.12 16.35
CA GLN A 41 9.47 0.22 15.95
C GLN A 41 10.49 0.18 14.81
N VAL A 42 11.40 -0.79 14.82
CA VAL A 42 12.39 -0.97 13.76
C VAL A 42 11.68 -1.41 12.47
N LEU A 43 10.73 -2.35 12.56
CA LEU A 43 9.96 -2.78 11.39
C LEU A 43 9.20 -1.62 10.76
N ILE A 44 8.56 -0.79 11.59
CA ILE A 44 7.82 0.36 11.10
C ILE A 44 8.77 1.36 10.43
N ALA A 45 9.93 1.61 11.03
CA ALA A 45 10.92 2.54 10.48
C ALA A 45 11.41 2.07 9.11
N ILE A 46 11.78 0.79 9.00
CA ILE A 46 12.24 0.22 7.73
C ILE A 46 11.12 0.26 6.69
N SER A 47 9.90 -0.09 7.10
CA SER A 47 8.75 -0.08 6.20
C SER A 47 8.46 1.32 5.68
N LEU A 48 8.52 2.33 6.53
CA LEU A 48 8.35 3.72 6.11
C LEU A 48 9.45 4.15 5.15
N PHE A 49 10.69 3.78 5.44
CA PHE A 49 11.83 4.12 4.58
C PHE A 49 11.67 3.53 3.19
N LEU A 50 11.34 2.25 3.13
CA LEU A 50 11.10 1.56 1.85
C LEU A 50 9.89 2.14 1.12
N THR A 51 8.85 2.51 1.87
CA THR A 51 7.66 3.14 1.29
C THR A 51 8.02 4.45 0.61
N PHE A 52 8.80 5.31 1.29
CA PHE A 52 9.25 6.57 0.67
C PHE A 52 10.08 6.31 -0.57
N PHE A 53 10.93 5.31 -0.54
CA PHE A 53 11.76 4.95 -1.69
C PHE A 53 10.89 4.54 -2.89
N ILE A 54 9.90 3.66 -2.64
CA ILE A 54 9.01 3.16 -3.70
C ILE A 54 8.08 4.27 -4.19
N MET A 55 7.60 5.12 -3.29
CA MET A 55 6.65 6.18 -3.62
C MET A 55 7.31 7.45 -4.14
N ALA A 56 8.64 7.50 -4.20
CA ALA A 56 9.36 8.71 -4.59
C ALA A 56 8.88 9.29 -5.93
N PRO A 57 8.72 8.50 -7.02
CA PRO A 57 8.20 9.06 -8.28
C PRO A 57 6.80 9.66 -8.13
N THR A 58 5.91 8.99 -7.42
CA THR A 58 4.54 9.48 -7.20
C THR A 58 4.54 10.75 -6.37
N PHE A 59 5.31 10.77 -5.28
CA PHE A 59 5.43 11.95 -4.43
C PHE A 59 6.06 13.14 -5.18
N ASN A 60 7.03 12.88 -6.04
CA ASN A 60 7.61 13.92 -6.88
C ASN A 60 6.56 14.50 -7.83
N ASN A 61 5.72 13.65 -8.43
CA ASN A 61 4.64 14.12 -9.30
C ASN A 61 3.63 14.97 -8.53
N VAL A 62 3.27 14.55 -7.32
CA VAL A 62 2.39 15.33 -6.46
C VAL A 62 3.03 16.67 -6.12
N TYR A 63 4.29 16.66 -5.75
CA TYR A 63 5.01 17.88 -5.42
C TYR A 63 5.07 18.85 -6.59
N GLU A 64 5.49 18.39 -7.77
CA GLU A 64 5.66 19.24 -8.94
C GLU A 64 4.33 19.72 -9.53
N ASN A 65 3.31 18.86 -9.53
CA ASN A 65 2.05 19.14 -10.22
C ASN A 65 0.99 19.77 -9.32
N ALA A 66 1.10 19.58 -8.01
CA ALA A 66 0.09 20.06 -7.07
C ALA A 66 0.67 21.03 -6.03
N ALA A 67 1.72 20.58 -5.30
CA ALA A 67 2.22 21.37 -4.17
C ALA A 67 2.93 22.65 -4.63
N VAL A 68 3.84 22.56 -5.60
CA VAL A 68 4.58 23.74 -6.09
C VAL A 68 3.65 24.76 -6.75
N PRO A 69 2.75 24.37 -7.67
CA PRO A 69 1.79 25.33 -8.22
C PRO A 69 0.89 25.97 -7.17
N TYR A 70 0.50 25.23 -6.14
CA TYR A 70 -0.29 25.79 -5.05
C TYR A 70 0.52 26.83 -4.26
N MET A 71 1.77 26.52 -3.92
CA MET A 71 2.64 27.45 -3.18
C MET A 71 2.97 28.69 -4.00
N GLU A 72 3.08 28.56 -5.33
CA GLU A 72 3.30 29.68 -6.23
C GLU A 72 2.02 30.46 -6.56
N LYS A 73 0.89 30.07 -5.94
CA LYS A 73 -0.42 30.71 -6.12
C LYS A 73 -0.96 30.58 -7.56
N LYS A 74 -0.48 29.60 -8.31
CA LYS A 74 -0.95 29.34 -9.67
C LYS A 74 -2.22 28.48 -9.69
N LEU A 75 -2.45 27.68 -8.62
CA LEU A 75 -3.62 26.82 -8.49
C LEU A 75 -4.32 27.10 -7.18
N PRO A 76 -5.67 27.10 -7.16
CA PRO A 76 -6.42 27.12 -5.90
C PRO A 76 -6.26 25.80 -5.16
N ALA A 77 -6.52 25.81 -3.84
CA ALA A 77 -6.35 24.65 -2.98
C ALA A 77 -7.15 23.44 -3.47
N GLU A 78 -8.38 23.65 -3.96
CA GLU A 78 -9.24 22.58 -4.45
C GLU A 78 -8.61 21.84 -5.63
N GLN A 79 -8.08 22.59 -6.60
CA GLN A 79 -7.43 22.00 -7.77
C GLN A 79 -6.12 21.29 -7.39
N ALA A 80 -5.38 21.83 -6.43
CA ALA A 80 -4.17 21.17 -5.93
C ALA A 80 -4.50 19.83 -5.29
N ILE A 81 -5.55 19.77 -4.48
CA ILE A 81 -6.00 18.53 -3.84
C ILE A 81 -6.48 17.53 -4.89
N GLU A 82 -7.23 17.99 -5.90
CA GLU A 82 -7.67 17.10 -6.98
C GLU A 82 -6.50 16.52 -7.76
N THR A 83 -5.49 17.33 -8.06
CA THR A 83 -4.29 16.88 -8.78
C THR A 83 -3.52 15.86 -7.94
N ALA A 84 -3.33 16.16 -6.66
CA ALA A 84 -2.66 15.23 -5.75
C ALA A 84 -3.42 13.91 -5.65
N SER A 85 -4.75 13.99 -5.51
CA SER A 85 -5.60 12.81 -5.44
C SER A 85 -5.54 12.00 -6.73
N SER A 86 -5.51 12.67 -7.88
CA SER A 86 -5.39 12.00 -9.18
C SER A 86 -4.07 11.23 -9.31
N GLU A 87 -2.97 11.83 -8.88
CA GLU A 87 -1.66 11.17 -8.90
C GLU A 87 -1.65 9.93 -8.01
N MET A 88 -2.21 10.04 -6.81
CA MET A 88 -2.33 8.91 -5.89
C MET A 88 -3.24 7.82 -6.46
N LYS A 89 -4.35 8.21 -7.09
CA LYS A 89 -5.27 7.26 -7.73
C LYS A 89 -4.58 6.50 -8.86
N GLN A 90 -3.80 7.18 -9.68
CA GLN A 90 -3.04 6.53 -10.75
C GLN A 90 -2.10 5.48 -10.18
N PHE A 91 -1.39 5.80 -9.09
CA PHE A 91 -0.52 4.84 -8.43
C PHE A 91 -1.33 3.64 -7.92
N MET A 92 -2.44 3.88 -7.25
CA MET A 92 -3.26 2.81 -6.67
C MET A 92 -3.80 1.89 -7.76
N VAL A 93 -4.37 2.45 -8.82
CA VAL A 93 -4.94 1.65 -9.91
C VAL A 93 -3.86 0.88 -10.66
N LYS A 94 -2.71 1.49 -10.88
CA LYS A 94 -1.58 0.82 -11.54
C LYS A 94 -1.13 -0.41 -10.77
N ASN A 95 -1.20 -0.37 -9.45
CA ASN A 95 -0.76 -1.46 -8.59
C ASN A 95 -1.90 -2.37 -8.13
N THR A 96 -3.13 -2.10 -8.55
CA THR A 96 -4.29 -2.92 -8.22
C THR A 96 -4.46 -4.00 -9.28
N ARG A 97 -4.76 -5.23 -8.85
CA ARG A 97 -5.07 -6.32 -9.77
C ARG A 97 -6.39 -6.02 -10.48
N LYS A 98 -6.42 -6.29 -11.78
CA LYS A 98 -7.63 -6.06 -12.58
C LYS A 98 -8.82 -6.83 -12.04
N THR A 99 -8.60 -8.06 -11.56
CA THR A 99 -9.65 -8.90 -10.99
C THR A 99 -10.28 -8.26 -9.76
N ASP A 100 -9.46 -7.68 -8.89
CA ASP A 100 -9.97 -7.00 -7.68
C ASP A 100 -10.73 -5.73 -8.04
N LEU A 101 -10.21 -4.98 -9.00
CA LEU A 101 -10.86 -3.76 -9.47
C LEU A 101 -12.23 -4.07 -10.08
N ILE A 102 -12.30 -5.11 -10.92
CA ILE A 102 -13.54 -5.55 -11.55
C ILE A 102 -14.53 -6.01 -10.48
N MET A 103 -14.06 -6.79 -9.50
CA MET A 103 -14.90 -7.29 -8.42
C MET A 103 -15.59 -6.14 -7.65
N PHE A 104 -14.83 -5.14 -7.24
CA PHE A 104 -15.39 -4.02 -6.50
C PHE A 104 -16.28 -3.14 -7.37
N THR A 105 -15.97 -3.02 -8.66
CA THR A 105 -16.83 -2.32 -9.61
C THR A 105 -18.18 -3.02 -9.72
N GLU A 106 -18.20 -4.35 -9.86
CA GLU A 106 -19.41 -5.13 -9.92
C GLU A 106 -20.20 -5.08 -8.62
N LEU A 107 -19.53 -5.16 -7.47
CA LEU A 107 -20.19 -5.05 -6.17
C LEU A 107 -20.86 -3.69 -5.99
N ALA A 108 -20.30 -2.64 -6.57
CA ALA A 108 -20.90 -1.31 -6.52
C ALA A 108 -22.02 -1.12 -7.54
N GLY A 109 -22.26 -2.11 -8.40
CA GLY A 109 -23.30 -2.04 -9.43
C GLY A 109 -22.95 -1.10 -10.57
N LEU A 110 -21.67 -0.85 -10.80
CA LEU A 110 -21.21 0.06 -11.84
C LEU A 110 -20.67 -0.72 -13.03
N GLU A 111 -20.69 -0.07 -14.20
CA GLU A 111 -20.12 -0.63 -15.41
C GLU A 111 -18.61 -0.42 -15.43
N LYS A 112 -17.91 -1.10 -16.35
CA LYS A 112 -16.46 -0.96 -16.49
C LYS A 112 -16.08 0.47 -16.82
N PHE A 113 -14.96 0.90 -16.24
CA PHE A 113 -14.40 2.21 -16.50
C PHE A 113 -13.35 2.12 -17.62
N ASP A 114 -13.42 3.06 -18.55
CA ASP A 114 -12.46 3.11 -19.67
C ASP A 114 -11.17 3.83 -19.27
N LYS A 115 -11.26 4.76 -18.34
CA LYS A 115 -10.12 5.58 -17.92
C LYS A 115 -9.91 5.49 -16.41
N VAL A 116 -8.66 5.59 -16.00
CA VAL A 116 -8.29 5.62 -14.58
C VAL A 116 -8.97 6.76 -13.85
N SER A 117 -9.08 7.92 -14.51
CA SER A 117 -9.70 9.12 -13.91
C SER A 117 -11.19 8.93 -13.61
N ASP A 118 -11.85 7.99 -14.29
CA ASP A 118 -13.28 7.72 -14.09
C ASP A 118 -13.54 6.82 -12.88
N ILE A 119 -12.51 6.15 -12.37
CA ILE A 119 -12.66 5.25 -11.23
C ILE A 119 -12.76 6.06 -9.95
N PRO A 120 -13.87 5.97 -9.19
CA PRO A 120 -13.98 6.71 -7.92
C PRO A 120 -13.08 6.10 -6.84
N PHE A 121 -12.67 6.92 -5.88
CA PHE A 121 -11.86 6.47 -4.75
C PHE A 121 -12.55 5.39 -3.93
N ARG A 122 -13.87 5.44 -3.82
CA ARG A 122 -14.63 4.43 -3.07
C ARG A 122 -14.48 3.02 -3.64
N ILE A 123 -14.06 2.90 -4.91
CA ILE A 123 -13.75 1.63 -5.57
C ILE A 123 -12.24 1.38 -5.58
N ALA A 124 -11.48 2.41 -5.96
CA ALA A 124 -10.02 2.30 -6.10
C ALA A 124 -9.35 1.94 -4.77
N LEU A 125 -9.75 2.59 -3.67
CA LEU A 125 -9.11 2.39 -2.37
C LEU A 125 -9.31 0.96 -1.83
N PRO A 126 -10.57 0.43 -1.73
CA PRO A 126 -10.74 -0.96 -1.28
C PRO A 126 -10.08 -1.96 -2.21
N ALA A 127 -10.17 -1.76 -3.53
CA ALA A 127 -9.55 -2.65 -4.51
C ALA A 127 -8.04 -2.67 -4.36
N PHE A 128 -7.43 -1.49 -4.17
CA PHE A 128 -5.99 -1.37 -3.96
C PHE A 128 -5.57 -2.07 -2.68
N MET A 129 -6.26 -1.80 -1.56
CA MET A 129 -5.93 -2.41 -0.28
C MET A 129 -6.07 -3.93 -0.32
N THR A 130 -7.13 -4.44 -0.96
CA THR A 130 -7.32 -5.88 -1.14
C THR A 130 -6.19 -6.49 -1.97
N SER A 131 -5.79 -5.85 -3.07
CA SER A 131 -4.68 -6.29 -3.90
C SER A 131 -3.37 -6.29 -3.13
N GLU A 132 -3.11 -5.25 -2.34
CA GLU A 132 -1.90 -5.15 -1.52
C GLU A 132 -1.85 -6.25 -0.47
N LEU A 133 -2.98 -6.53 0.19
CA LEU A 133 -3.06 -7.61 1.17
C LEU A 133 -2.80 -8.96 0.52
N LYS A 134 -3.42 -9.25 -0.63
CA LYS A 134 -3.19 -10.50 -1.36
C LYS A 134 -1.73 -10.65 -1.76
N THR A 135 -1.13 -9.61 -2.31
CA THR A 135 0.27 -9.62 -2.73
C THR A 135 1.20 -9.80 -1.54
N ALA A 136 0.92 -9.08 -0.44
CA ALA A 136 1.71 -9.18 0.78
C ALA A 136 1.70 -10.60 1.34
N PHE A 137 0.52 -11.22 1.40
CA PHE A 137 0.40 -12.59 1.89
C PHE A 137 1.07 -13.60 0.95
N GLN A 138 0.99 -13.40 -0.36
CA GLN A 138 1.68 -14.24 -1.33
C GLN A 138 3.19 -14.15 -1.17
N ILE A 139 3.73 -12.95 -1.06
CA ILE A 139 5.16 -12.74 -0.86
C ILE A 139 5.59 -13.34 0.48
N GLY A 140 4.80 -13.07 1.53
CA GLY A 140 5.08 -13.58 2.87
C GLY A 140 5.08 -15.10 2.90
N PHE A 141 4.12 -15.73 2.24
CA PHE A 141 4.04 -17.19 2.16
C PHE A 141 5.27 -17.76 1.45
N LEU A 142 5.66 -17.14 0.33
CA LEU A 142 6.85 -17.59 -0.41
C LEU A 142 8.13 -17.43 0.41
N LEU A 143 8.22 -16.38 1.22
CA LEU A 143 9.34 -16.19 2.12
C LEU A 143 9.32 -17.17 3.29
N PHE A 144 8.14 -17.56 3.75
CA PHE A 144 7.96 -18.45 4.88
C PHE A 144 8.33 -19.90 4.53
N LEU A 145 8.05 -20.34 3.29
CA LEU A 145 8.26 -21.72 2.87
C LEU A 145 9.71 -22.21 3.06
N PRO A 146 10.76 -21.48 2.62
CA PRO A 146 12.14 -21.94 2.84
C PRO A 146 12.46 -22.14 4.32
N PHE A 147 11.96 -21.27 5.19
CA PHE A 147 12.20 -21.40 6.63
C PHE A 147 11.47 -22.59 7.22
N LEU A 148 10.25 -22.89 6.76
CA LEU A 148 9.52 -24.09 7.16
C LEU A 148 10.26 -25.35 6.75
N VAL A 149 10.77 -25.39 5.53
CA VAL A 149 11.51 -26.55 5.02
C VAL A 149 12.78 -26.77 5.87
N ILE A 150 13.51 -25.71 6.16
CA ILE A 150 14.70 -25.78 7.00
C ILE A 150 14.35 -26.29 8.40
N ASP A 151 13.30 -25.76 9.00
CA ASP A 151 12.86 -26.19 10.33
C ASP A 151 12.46 -27.65 10.35
N MET A 152 11.76 -28.12 9.32
CA MET A 152 11.37 -29.53 9.21
C MET A 152 12.60 -30.45 9.07
N VAL A 153 13.57 -30.06 8.24
CA VAL A 153 14.79 -30.83 8.04
C VAL A 153 15.57 -30.90 9.35
N LEU A 154 15.73 -29.77 10.05
CA LEU A 154 16.43 -29.78 11.34
C LEU A 154 15.71 -30.62 12.38
N SER A 155 14.40 -30.61 12.40
CA SER A 155 13.58 -31.42 13.30
C SER A 155 13.83 -32.92 13.05
N LEU A 156 13.87 -33.31 11.77
CA LEU A 156 14.14 -34.71 11.40
C LEU A 156 15.56 -35.14 11.80
N ILE A 157 16.54 -34.26 11.68
CA ILE A 157 17.90 -34.55 12.06
C ILE A 157 18.02 -34.74 13.58
N HIS A 158 17.27 -34.01 14.37
CA HIS A 158 17.30 -34.09 15.82
C HIS A 158 16.55 -35.28 16.40
N ILE A 159 15.74 -35.96 15.61
CA ILE A 159 15.07 -37.18 16.01
C ILE A 159 16.00 -38.39 15.79
#